data_a5a6ac252cc4fd400bee5935bffafff5
#
_entry.id   a5a6ac252cc4fd400bee5935bffafff5
#
_cell.length_a   1.000
_cell.length_b   1.000
_cell.length_c   1.000
_cell.angle_alpha   90.00
_cell.angle_beta   90.00
_cell.angle_gamma   90.00
#
_symmetry.space_group_name_H-M   'P 1'
#
loop_
_entity.id
_entity.type
_entity.pdbx_description
1 polymer ?
#
loop_
_entity_poly.entity_id
_entity_poly.type
_entity_poly.pdbx_seq_one_letter_code
_entity_poly.pdbx_strand_id
1 'polypeptide(L)'
;MGNPTMWFEVAGKDFPGLKGFYSQLFGWELTDMGEMPYATVDAKNGGIPGGIGQAPEGHPGHVTFYVQVDDIEAALSKAESLGGKRAMGPMDIPNGQIALFADPEGHEIGLMKMNQ
;
A
#
# COMPACT_ATOMS: atom_id res chain seq x y z
N MET A 1 -1.03 -15.05 17.05
CA MET A 1 -0.22 -14.93 15.83
C MET A 1 -0.32 -13.53 15.29
N GLY A 2 0.77 -13.00 14.79
CA GLY A 2 0.77 -11.67 14.19
C GLY A 2 0.19 -11.69 12.78
N ASN A 3 -0.34 -10.57 12.35
CA ASN A 3 -0.84 -10.41 11.00
C ASN A 3 0.33 -10.27 10.02
N PRO A 4 0.25 -10.91 8.85
CA PRO A 4 1.38 -10.87 7.91
C PRO A 4 1.44 -9.57 7.13
N THR A 5 2.65 -9.13 6.84
CA THR A 5 2.89 -8.02 5.92
C THR A 5 2.96 -8.61 4.51
N MET A 6 2.10 -8.12 3.61
CA MET A 6 1.89 -8.77 2.31
C MET A 6 2.30 -7.94 1.10
N TRP A 7 2.55 -6.65 1.27
CA TRP A 7 2.71 -5.74 0.14
C TRP A 7 3.48 -4.51 0.56
N PHE A 8 4.37 -4.02 -0.29
CA PHE A 8 4.98 -2.71 -0.07
C PHE A 8 4.42 -1.73 -1.11
N GLU A 9 4.54 -0.44 -0.85
CA GLU A 9 4.06 0.54 -1.80
C GLU A 9 4.91 1.80 -1.75
N VAL A 10 5.25 2.30 -2.93
CA VAL A 10 5.88 3.60 -3.08
C VAL A 10 4.93 4.45 -3.91
N ALA A 11 4.40 5.51 -3.35
CA ALA A 11 3.49 6.40 -4.06
C ALA A 11 4.07 7.80 -4.05
N GLY A 12 4.06 8.44 -5.19
CA GLY A 12 4.62 9.77 -5.30
C GLY A 12 3.95 10.59 -6.38
N LYS A 13 4.45 11.79 -6.59
CA LYS A 13 3.83 12.75 -7.51
C LYS A 13 4.21 12.53 -8.97
N ASP A 14 5.27 11.81 -9.22
CA ASP A 14 5.75 11.55 -10.56
C ASP A 14 5.84 10.03 -10.78
N PHE A 15 4.70 9.42 -11.01
CA PHE A 15 4.60 7.98 -11.20
C PHE A 15 5.52 7.48 -12.34
N PRO A 16 5.51 8.10 -13.55
CA PRO A 16 6.41 7.61 -14.60
C PRO A 16 7.89 7.69 -14.20
N GLY A 17 8.28 8.75 -13.52
CA GLY A 17 9.66 8.90 -13.07
C GLY A 17 10.04 7.86 -12.03
N LEU A 18 9.13 7.56 -11.10
CA LEU A 18 9.37 6.54 -10.09
C LEU A 18 9.51 5.15 -10.73
N LYS A 19 8.65 4.82 -11.69
CA LYS A 19 8.77 3.54 -12.40
C LYS A 19 10.14 3.39 -13.04
N GLY A 20 10.58 4.40 -13.75
CA GLY A 20 11.89 4.37 -14.41
C GLY A 20 13.02 4.23 -13.41
N PHE A 21 12.96 5.00 -12.35
CA PHE A 21 14.01 4.98 -11.33
C PHE A 21 14.18 3.59 -10.72
N TYR A 22 13.09 3.02 -10.24
CA TYR A 22 13.18 1.74 -9.52
C TYR A 22 13.44 0.56 -10.45
N SER A 23 12.88 0.56 -11.66
CA SER A 23 13.15 -0.51 -12.60
C SER A 23 14.62 -0.51 -13.03
N GLN A 24 15.20 0.67 -13.24
CA GLN A 24 16.59 0.75 -13.64
C GLN A 24 17.55 0.44 -12.50
N LEU A 25 17.22 0.90 -11.29
CA LEU A 25 18.10 0.70 -10.14
C LEU A 25 18.13 -0.76 -9.69
N PHE A 26 16.96 -1.38 -9.59
CA PHE A 26 16.83 -2.73 -9.01
C PHE A 26 16.55 -3.81 -10.05
N GLY A 27 16.31 -3.45 -11.29
CA GLY A 27 15.96 -4.43 -12.31
C GLY A 27 14.56 -5.01 -12.14
N TRP A 28 13.69 -4.32 -11.43
CA TRP A 28 12.33 -4.80 -11.23
C TRP A 28 11.54 -4.75 -12.53
N GLU A 29 10.83 -5.83 -12.81
CA GLU A 29 9.89 -5.86 -13.91
C GLU A 29 8.55 -5.36 -13.42
N LEU A 30 8.07 -4.28 -14.00
CA LEU A 30 6.84 -3.62 -13.57
C LEU A 30 5.71 -3.94 -14.52
N THR A 31 4.55 -4.27 -13.97
CA THR A 31 3.35 -4.56 -14.75
C THR A 31 2.35 -3.45 -14.50
N ASP A 32 2.02 -2.69 -15.56
CA ASP A 32 1.04 -1.61 -15.44
C ASP A 32 -0.35 -2.17 -15.20
N MET A 33 -1.14 -1.47 -14.39
CA MET A 33 -2.50 -1.86 -14.03
C MET A 33 -3.51 -1.13 -14.92
N GLY A 34 -3.40 -1.31 -16.24
CA GLY A 34 -4.31 -0.70 -17.18
C GLY A 34 -4.26 0.82 -17.14
N GLU A 35 -5.41 1.46 -16.99
CA GLU A 35 -5.47 2.92 -16.98
C GLU A 35 -5.16 3.53 -15.62
N MET A 36 -5.08 2.72 -14.58
CA MET A 36 -4.72 3.21 -13.26
C MET A 36 -3.25 3.59 -13.23
N PRO A 37 -2.90 4.73 -12.62
CA PRO A 37 -1.49 5.11 -12.49
C PRO A 37 -0.82 4.31 -11.37
N TYR A 38 -0.66 3.02 -11.61
CA TYR A 38 -0.13 2.07 -10.66
C TYR A 38 0.52 0.91 -11.41
N ALA A 39 1.64 0.45 -10.93
CA ALA A 39 2.34 -0.70 -11.50
C ALA A 39 2.74 -1.64 -10.38
N THR A 40 2.67 -2.94 -10.65
CA THR A 40 3.01 -3.94 -9.64
C THR A 40 4.40 -4.49 -9.85
N VAL A 41 5.02 -4.86 -8.74
CA VAL A 41 6.32 -5.53 -8.69
C VAL A 41 6.03 -6.93 -8.16
N ASP A 42 6.36 -7.96 -8.93
CA ASP A 42 6.12 -9.32 -8.46
C ASP A 42 7.28 -9.83 -7.59
N ALA A 43 7.02 -10.94 -6.92
CA ALA A 43 7.98 -11.52 -5.96
C ALA A 43 8.76 -12.70 -6.54
N LYS A 44 8.92 -12.76 -7.87
CA LYS A 44 9.58 -13.90 -8.53
C LYS A 44 10.98 -14.18 -8.00
N ASN A 45 11.67 -13.15 -7.58
CA ASN A 45 13.06 -13.29 -7.13
C ASN A 45 13.17 -13.49 -5.62
N GLY A 46 12.07 -13.88 -4.96
CA GLY A 46 12.11 -14.25 -3.56
C GLY A 46 11.80 -13.14 -2.57
N GLY A 47 11.50 -11.95 -3.06
CA GLY A 47 11.15 -10.83 -2.20
C GLY A 47 9.65 -10.77 -1.92
N ILE A 48 9.21 -9.62 -1.43
CA ILE A 48 7.79 -9.36 -1.24
C ILE A 48 7.24 -8.62 -2.46
N PRO A 49 5.99 -8.90 -2.85
CA PRO A 49 5.38 -8.14 -3.92
C PRO A 49 5.01 -6.73 -3.47
N GLY A 50 4.85 -5.84 -4.41
CA GLY A 50 4.46 -4.49 -4.08
C GLY A 50 4.04 -3.70 -5.28
N GLY A 51 3.95 -2.39 -5.11
CA GLY A 51 3.52 -1.51 -6.17
C GLY A 51 4.14 -0.13 -6.10
N ILE A 52 4.10 0.53 -7.25
CA ILE A 52 4.50 1.93 -7.40
C ILE A 52 3.30 2.64 -7.97
N GLY A 53 2.91 3.75 -7.36
CA GLY A 53 1.71 4.45 -7.77
C GLY A 53 1.82 5.95 -7.73
N GLN A 54 0.79 6.59 -8.26
CA GLN A 54 0.63 8.04 -8.22
C GLN A 54 -0.09 8.42 -6.94
N ALA A 55 0.48 9.33 -6.17
CA ALA A 55 -0.19 9.83 -4.98
C ALA A 55 -1.43 10.63 -5.37
N PRO A 56 -2.50 10.59 -4.57
CA PRO A 56 -3.65 11.44 -4.83
C PRO A 56 -3.28 12.92 -4.79
N GLU A 57 -4.04 13.72 -5.52
CA GLU A 57 -3.83 15.16 -5.52
C GLU A 57 -3.91 15.71 -4.09
N GLY A 58 -2.94 16.53 -3.72
CA GLY A 58 -2.87 17.07 -2.37
C GLY A 58 -2.15 16.20 -1.36
N HIS A 59 -1.81 14.97 -1.72
CA HIS A 59 -1.09 14.06 -0.85
C HIS A 59 0.38 14.03 -1.27
N PRO A 60 1.33 14.11 -0.35
CA PRO A 60 2.75 14.15 -0.72
C PRO A 60 3.32 12.82 -1.22
N GLY A 61 2.56 11.74 -1.07
CA GLY A 61 3.06 10.41 -1.34
C GLY A 61 3.52 9.72 -0.08
N HIS A 62 3.88 8.45 -0.21
CA HIS A 62 4.36 7.69 0.94
C HIS A 62 5.18 6.48 0.48
N VAL A 63 5.95 5.96 1.41
CA VAL A 63 6.52 4.62 1.30
C VAL A 63 5.95 3.84 2.47
N THR A 64 5.25 2.76 2.20
CA THR A 64 4.56 2.05 3.26
C THR A 64 4.49 0.56 2.95
N PHE A 65 3.87 -0.18 3.85
CA PHE A 65 3.57 -1.59 3.64
C PHE A 65 2.13 -1.83 4.05
N TYR A 66 1.58 -2.94 3.56
CA TYR A 66 0.20 -3.33 3.85
C TYR A 66 0.20 -4.61 4.66
N VAL A 67 -0.61 -4.62 5.71
CA VAL A 67 -0.76 -5.75 6.62
C VAL A 67 -2.13 -6.37 6.37
N GLN A 68 -2.16 -7.68 6.19
CA GLN A 68 -3.40 -8.42 5.97
C GLN A 68 -4.17 -8.54 7.29
N VAL A 69 -5.45 -8.17 7.26
CA VAL A 69 -6.34 -8.31 8.41
C VAL A 69 -7.64 -8.96 7.94
N ASP A 70 -8.38 -9.52 8.89
CA ASP A 70 -9.66 -10.18 8.60
C ASP A 70 -10.81 -9.18 8.52
N ASP A 71 -10.69 -8.05 9.21
CA ASP A 71 -11.75 -7.04 9.30
C ASP A 71 -11.11 -5.67 9.40
N ILE A 72 -11.20 -4.92 8.30
CA ILE A 72 -10.54 -3.61 8.23
C ILE A 72 -11.14 -2.62 9.22
N GLU A 73 -12.47 -2.60 9.34
CA GLU A 73 -13.12 -1.65 10.25
C GLU A 73 -12.72 -1.93 11.71
N ALA A 74 -12.65 -3.21 12.08
CA ALA A 74 -12.21 -3.57 13.43
C ALA A 74 -10.75 -3.19 13.66
N ALA A 75 -9.90 -3.36 12.66
CA ALA A 75 -8.48 -2.99 12.78
C ALA A 75 -8.32 -1.48 12.93
N LEU A 76 -9.08 -0.70 12.16
CA LEU A 76 -9.03 0.76 12.27
C LEU A 76 -9.50 1.23 13.65
N SER A 77 -10.60 0.65 14.15
CA SER A 77 -11.10 1.00 15.49
C SER A 77 -10.07 0.66 16.57
N LYS A 78 -9.43 -0.49 16.42
CA LYS A 78 -8.39 -0.88 17.38
C LYS A 78 -7.18 0.06 17.31
N ALA A 79 -6.78 0.46 16.10
CA ALA A 79 -5.70 1.41 15.94
C ALA A 79 -6.00 2.72 16.68
N GLU A 80 -7.24 3.21 16.54
CA GLU A 80 -7.64 4.43 17.24
C GLU A 80 -7.57 4.25 18.76
N SER A 81 -8.01 3.10 19.25
CA SER A 81 -7.97 2.84 20.70
C SER A 81 -6.55 2.76 21.24
N LEU A 82 -5.57 2.48 20.37
CA LEU A 82 -4.17 2.36 20.77
C LEU A 82 -3.36 3.63 20.47
N GLY A 83 -4.02 4.72 20.11
CA GLY A 83 -3.35 6.00 19.93
C GLY A 83 -3.08 6.38 18.48
N GLY A 84 -3.51 5.56 17.53
CA GLY A 84 -3.41 5.89 16.12
C GLY A 84 -4.61 6.67 15.63
N LYS A 85 -4.65 6.90 14.32
CA LYS A 85 -5.73 7.64 13.67
C LYS A 85 -6.09 7.00 12.35
N ARG A 86 -7.35 7.12 11.95
CA ARG A 86 -7.76 6.73 10.60
C ARG A 86 -7.21 7.76 9.62
N ALA A 87 -6.66 7.30 8.51
CA ALA A 87 -6.14 8.18 7.48
C ALA A 87 -6.95 8.08 6.18
N MET A 88 -7.35 6.87 5.79
CA MET A 88 -8.11 6.68 4.55
C MET A 88 -8.86 5.37 4.60
N GLY A 89 -10.05 5.36 3.98
CA GLY A 89 -10.84 4.14 3.79
C GLY A 89 -11.68 3.74 4.98
N PRO A 90 -12.27 2.54 4.94
CA PRO A 90 -12.07 1.46 3.96
C PRO A 90 -12.44 1.84 2.53
N MET A 91 -11.68 1.32 1.57
CA MET A 91 -11.91 1.58 0.16
C MET A 91 -11.89 0.26 -0.59
N ASP A 92 -12.86 0.06 -1.49
CA ASP A 92 -12.91 -1.16 -2.30
C ASP A 92 -11.86 -1.11 -3.39
N ILE A 93 -11.20 -2.24 -3.59
CA ILE A 93 -10.28 -2.46 -4.71
C ILE A 93 -10.68 -3.80 -5.35
N PRO A 94 -10.17 -4.12 -6.53
CA PRO A 94 -10.42 -5.45 -7.09
C PRO A 94 -10.01 -6.54 -6.11
N ASN A 95 -10.93 -7.44 -5.81
CA ASN A 95 -10.73 -8.60 -4.93
C ASN A 95 -10.51 -8.28 -3.45
N GLY A 96 -10.90 -7.08 -2.99
CA GLY A 96 -10.75 -6.80 -1.58
C GLY A 96 -10.99 -5.37 -1.18
N GLN A 97 -10.40 -4.99 -0.08
CA GLN A 97 -10.46 -3.65 0.47
C GLN A 97 -9.12 -3.24 1.03
N ILE A 98 -8.88 -1.94 1.03
CA ILE A 98 -7.69 -1.37 1.68
C ILE A 98 -8.10 -0.20 2.56
N ALA A 99 -7.20 0.16 3.48
CA ALA A 99 -7.31 1.37 4.28
C ALA A 99 -5.92 1.80 4.72
N LEU A 100 -5.83 3.02 5.21
CA LEU A 100 -4.61 3.54 5.81
C LEU A 100 -4.93 4.07 7.19
N PHE A 101 -4.01 3.87 8.11
CA PHE A 101 -4.07 4.50 9.42
C PHE A 101 -2.73 5.18 9.69
N ALA A 102 -2.71 6.11 10.62
CA ALA A 102 -1.46 6.69 11.11
C ALA A 102 -1.16 6.08 12.47
N ASP A 103 0.08 5.68 12.67
CA ASP A 103 0.50 5.17 13.98
C ASP A 103 0.68 6.34 14.95
N PRO A 104 1.00 6.08 16.23
CA PRO A 104 1.11 7.17 17.20
C PRO A 104 2.15 8.25 16.84
N GLU A 105 3.10 7.95 15.96
CA GLU A 105 4.06 8.93 15.50
C GLU A 105 3.72 9.56 14.16
N GLY A 106 2.59 9.17 13.57
CA GLY A 106 2.12 9.77 12.33
C GLY A 106 2.52 9.03 11.05
N HIS A 107 3.13 7.86 11.17
CA HIS A 107 3.45 7.08 9.97
C HIS A 107 2.18 6.45 9.40
N GLU A 108 1.98 6.59 8.09
CA GLU A 108 0.81 5.99 7.43
C GLU A 108 1.13 4.57 7.00
N ILE A 109 0.36 3.63 7.48
CA ILE A 109 0.53 2.21 7.24
C ILE A 109 -0.75 1.65 6.62
N GLY A 110 -0.60 0.73 5.67
CA GLY A 110 -1.72 0.15 4.98
C GLY A 110 -2.30 -1.08 5.66
N LEU A 111 -3.60 -1.23 5.51
CA LEU A 111 -4.32 -2.44 5.88
C LEU A 111 -4.94 -3.00 4.61
N MET A 112 -4.96 -4.31 4.48
CA MET A 112 -5.61 -4.94 3.34
C MET A 112 -6.38 -6.16 3.79
N LYS A 113 -7.51 -6.38 3.12
CA LYS A 113 -8.27 -7.61 3.25
C LYS A 113 -8.59 -8.08 1.86
N MET A 114 -7.98 -9.17 1.45
CA MET A 114 -8.22 -9.73 0.12
C MET A 114 -9.25 -10.84 0.21
N ASN A 115 -10.17 -10.84 -0.75
CA ASN A 115 -11.17 -11.89 -0.85
C ASN A 115 -10.50 -13.19 -1.29
N GLN A 116 -11.06 -14.28 -0.84
CA GLN A 116 -10.52 -15.58 -1.17
C GLN A 116 -11.15 -16.18 -2.41
#